data_a00b716b9145514540e91e6493c89a76
#
_entry.id   a00b716b9145514540e91e6493c89a76
#
_cell.length_a   1.000
_cell.length_b   1.000
_cell.length_c   1.000
_cell.angle_alpha   90.00
_cell.angle_beta   90.00
_cell.angle_gamma   90.00
#
_symmetry.space_group_name_H-M   'P 1'
#
loop_
_entity.id
_entity.type
_entity.pdbx_description
1 polymer ?
#
loop_
_entity_poly.entity_id
_entity_poly.type
_entity_poly.pdbx_seq_one_letter_code
_entity_poly.pdbx_strand_id
1 'polypeptide(L)'
;MNTVLITGCSSGFGVDIARYFLDRDWQVIATMRTPREDVLPPSDRLRVLPLDITDAESIRQVVEAVGPIDVLVNNAGFGAGSPIELTPMTTTRELFETNTFGTLAMTQAFVPQFRERSAGVIVNVTSSVTLKALPLVGIYSASKAAVNAFTASLATEIEPFGVRVRLVLPGRSPETRFGDNARAHMHGLDNEAYAEVVTSVLANMRDESGPVTHSSDVAEAVWFAATDPSSPLRIPAGEDAVAWAKAG
;
A
#
# COMPACT_ATOMS: atom_id res chain seq x y z
N MET A 1 15.28 20.44 -0.15
CA MET A 1 13.82 20.15 -0.08
C MET A 1 13.69 18.65 -0.23
N ASN A 2 12.96 18.00 0.66
CA ASN A 2 12.82 16.55 0.64
C ASN A 2 11.84 16.10 -0.46
N THR A 3 12.12 14.94 -1.05
CA THR A 3 11.34 14.39 -2.17
C THR A 3 10.76 13.03 -1.80
N VAL A 4 9.45 12.86 -2.00
CA VAL A 4 8.76 11.58 -1.86
C VAL A 4 8.22 11.08 -3.20
N LEU A 5 8.42 9.80 -3.50
CA LEU A 5 7.75 9.11 -4.58
C LEU A 5 6.68 8.20 -4.01
N ILE A 6 5.47 8.31 -4.53
CA ILE A 6 4.30 7.55 -4.06
C ILE A 6 3.70 6.78 -5.23
N THR A 7 3.56 5.47 -5.09
CA THR A 7 2.91 4.63 -6.10
C THR A 7 1.40 4.53 -5.85
N GLY A 8 0.60 4.49 -6.93
CA GLY A 8 -0.85 4.28 -6.85
C GLY A 8 -1.65 5.51 -6.41
N CYS A 9 -1.33 6.69 -6.96
CA CYS A 9 -2.00 7.95 -6.63
C CYS A 9 -3.24 8.26 -7.50
N SER A 10 -3.86 7.27 -8.13
CA SER A 10 -5.07 7.51 -8.93
C SER A 10 -6.37 7.65 -8.11
N SER A 11 -6.36 7.18 -6.86
CA SER A 11 -7.47 7.25 -5.91
C SER A 11 -7.06 6.79 -4.50
N GLY A 12 -7.93 7.03 -3.51
CA GLY A 12 -7.77 6.51 -2.14
C GLY A 12 -6.48 6.98 -1.45
N PHE A 13 -5.88 6.12 -0.64
CA PHE A 13 -4.76 6.48 0.22
C PHE A 13 -3.61 7.19 -0.50
N GLY A 14 -3.25 6.79 -1.72
CA GLY A 14 -2.16 7.42 -2.47
C GLY A 14 -2.39 8.91 -2.75
N VAL A 15 -3.65 9.31 -2.98
CA VAL A 15 -4.02 10.73 -3.17
C VAL A 15 -3.86 11.49 -1.86
N ASP A 16 -4.37 10.95 -0.76
CA ASP A 16 -4.36 11.65 0.53
C ASP A 16 -2.95 11.70 1.13
N ILE A 17 -2.14 10.65 0.94
CA ILE A 17 -0.71 10.69 1.25
C ILE A 17 -0.02 11.80 0.44
N ALA A 18 -0.26 11.87 -0.88
CA ALA A 18 0.36 12.90 -1.73
C ALA A 18 -0.02 14.32 -1.27
N ARG A 19 -1.30 14.57 -0.98
CA ARG A 19 -1.77 15.86 -0.41
C ARG A 19 -1.08 16.17 0.90
N TYR A 20 -0.99 15.19 1.80
CA TYR A 20 -0.41 15.36 3.12
C TYR A 20 1.05 15.79 3.08
N PHE A 21 1.83 15.26 2.11
CA PHE A 21 3.22 15.67 1.88
C PHE A 21 3.32 17.04 1.19
N LEU A 22 2.45 17.35 0.22
CA LEU A 22 2.37 18.67 -0.44
C LEU A 22 2.10 19.80 0.56
N ASP A 23 1.17 19.57 1.49
CA ASP A 23 0.79 20.53 2.54
C ASP A 23 1.91 20.79 3.54
N ARG A 24 2.97 19.96 3.52
CA ARG A 24 4.17 20.05 4.37
C ARG A 24 5.44 20.40 3.60
N ASP A 25 5.27 21.07 2.48
CA ASP A 25 6.34 21.63 1.66
C ASP A 25 7.33 20.61 1.07
N TRP A 26 6.91 19.36 0.86
CA TRP A 26 7.71 18.36 0.16
C TRP A 26 7.55 18.42 -1.36
N GLN A 27 8.58 18.01 -2.08
CA GLN A 27 8.45 17.61 -3.49
C GLN A 27 7.74 16.27 -3.55
N VAL A 28 6.64 16.18 -4.29
CA VAL A 28 5.84 14.96 -4.44
C VAL A 28 5.88 14.46 -5.87
N ILE A 29 6.30 13.23 -6.04
CA ILE A 29 6.21 12.49 -7.28
C ILE A 29 5.08 11.47 -7.12
N ALA A 30 3.91 11.83 -7.62
CA ALA A 30 2.73 10.97 -7.60
C ALA A 30 2.70 10.11 -8.86
N THR A 31 2.60 8.79 -8.71
CA THR A 31 2.60 7.91 -9.87
C THR A 31 1.32 7.09 -9.99
N MET A 32 0.90 6.84 -11.22
CA MET A 32 -0.28 6.04 -11.56
C MET A 32 -0.15 5.50 -13.00
N ARG A 33 -0.81 4.40 -13.34
CA ARG A 33 -0.73 3.80 -14.68
C ARG A 33 -1.13 4.77 -15.79
N THR A 34 -2.19 5.51 -15.59
CA THR A 34 -2.66 6.56 -16.52
C THR A 34 -2.66 7.88 -15.77
N PRO A 35 -1.73 8.80 -16.04
CA PRO A 35 -1.67 10.09 -15.39
C PRO A 35 -2.96 10.90 -15.56
N ARG A 36 -3.40 11.52 -14.46
CA ARG A 36 -4.57 12.39 -14.39
C ARG A 36 -4.21 13.62 -13.56
N GLU A 37 -4.34 14.78 -14.17
CA GLU A 37 -4.00 16.06 -13.54
C GLU A 37 -5.09 16.57 -12.59
N ASP A 38 -6.32 16.03 -12.70
CA ASP A 38 -7.48 16.42 -11.89
C ASP A 38 -7.53 15.77 -10.50
N VAL A 39 -6.65 14.82 -10.19
CA VAL A 39 -6.68 14.04 -8.94
C VAL A 39 -6.05 14.78 -7.76
N LEU A 40 -5.02 15.58 -8.04
CA LEU A 40 -4.27 16.33 -7.05
C LEU A 40 -4.30 17.83 -7.37
N PRO A 41 -4.24 18.71 -6.35
CA PRO A 41 -4.20 20.15 -6.61
C PRO A 41 -2.93 20.52 -7.38
N PRO A 42 -3.02 21.48 -8.32
CA PRO A 42 -1.83 21.96 -9.04
C PRO A 42 -0.82 22.57 -8.05
N SER A 43 0.45 22.22 -8.21
CA SER A 43 1.52 22.72 -7.38
C SER A 43 2.86 22.61 -8.11
N ASP A 44 3.72 23.60 -7.96
CA ASP A 44 5.10 23.58 -8.48
C ASP A 44 5.96 22.48 -7.80
N ARG A 45 5.47 21.90 -6.70
CA ARG A 45 6.09 20.82 -5.97
C ARG A 45 5.53 19.44 -6.33
N LEU A 46 4.58 19.37 -7.28
CA LEU A 46 3.96 18.13 -7.70
C LEU A 46 4.43 17.74 -9.12
N ARG A 47 4.85 16.50 -9.26
CA ARG A 47 5.01 15.84 -10.57
C ARG A 47 4.12 14.61 -10.62
N VAL A 48 3.35 14.48 -11.67
CA VAL A 48 2.53 13.28 -11.92
C VAL A 48 3.16 12.50 -13.06
N LEU A 49 3.52 11.24 -12.83
CA LEU A 49 4.22 10.40 -13.79
C LEU A 49 3.47 9.09 -14.06
N PRO A 50 3.55 8.55 -15.29
CA PRO A 50 3.06 7.22 -15.58
C PRO A 50 3.95 6.18 -14.89
N LEU A 51 3.33 5.17 -14.26
CA LEU A 51 4.02 4.02 -13.69
C LEU A 51 3.10 2.81 -13.61
N ASP A 52 3.51 1.74 -14.26
CA ASP A 52 3.03 0.39 -13.98
C ASP A 52 4.13 -0.37 -13.21
N ILE A 53 3.84 -0.69 -11.95
CA ILE A 53 4.81 -1.39 -11.08
C ILE A 53 4.99 -2.87 -11.44
N THR A 54 4.20 -3.39 -12.38
CA THR A 54 4.33 -4.76 -12.92
C THR A 54 5.18 -4.80 -14.19
N ASP A 55 5.59 -3.64 -14.71
CA ASP A 55 6.43 -3.50 -15.89
C ASP A 55 7.82 -2.96 -15.52
N ALA A 56 8.85 -3.80 -15.71
CA ALA A 56 10.22 -3.45 -15.39
C ALA A 56 10.74 -2.23 -16.19
N GLU A 57 10.30 -2.06 -17.44
CA GLU A 57 10.68 -0.91 -18.24
C GLU A 57 10.04 0.38 -17.73
N SER A 58 8.77 0.32 -17.33
CA SER A 58 8.08 1.45 -16.68
C SER A 58 8.78 1.88 -15.40
N ILE A 59 9.20 0.93 -14.56
CA ILE A 59 9.97 1.20 -13.34
C ILE A 59 11.30 1.88 -13.67
N ARG A 60 12.06 1.35 -14.63
CA ARG A 60 13.35 1.91 -15.06
C ARG A 60 13.20 3.37 -15.50
N GLN A 61 12.21 3.65 -16.34
CA GLN A 61 11.93 5.00 -16.85
C GLN A 61 11.62 5.98 -15.70
N VAL A 62 10.84 5.56 -14.70
CA VAL A 62 10.55 6.42 -13.54
C VAL A 62 11.82 6.67 -12.73
N VAL A 63 12.63 5.65 -12.44
CA VAL A 63 13.89 5.82 -11.69
C VAL A 63 14.81 6.84 -12.38
N GLU A 64 14.96 6.76 -13.72
CA GLU A 64 15.76 7.70 -14.50
C GLU A 64 15.18 9.13 -14.49
N ALA A 65 13.84 9.24 -14.61
CA ALA A 65 13.17 10.53 -14.69
C ALA A 65 13.13 11.31 -13.38
N VAL A 66 13.14 10.63 -12.23
CA VAL A 66 12.93 11.28 -10.93
C VAL A 66 14.23 11.72 -10.25
N GLY A 67 15.33 11.05 -10.54
CA GLY A 67 16.59 11.29 -9.85
C GLY A 67 16.55 10.84 -8.38
N PRO A 68 17.38 11.43 -7.51
CA PRO A 68 17.42 11.08 -6.10
C PRO A 68 16.13 11.47 -5.37
N ILE A 69 15.57 10.52 -4.63
CA ILE A 69 14.43 10.74 -3.72
C ILE A 69 14.85 10.44 -2.28
N ASP A 70 14.09 10.95 -1.30
CA ASP A 70 14.35 10.72 0.13
C ASP A 70 13.44 9.63 0.70
N VAL A 71 12.22 9.52 0.15
CA VAL A 71 11.21 8.55 0.60
C VAL A 71 10.57 7.86 -0.60
N LEU A 72 10.49 6.54 -0.54
CA LEU A 72 9.67 5.72 -1.43
C LEU A 72 8.45 5.21 -0.65
N VAL A 73 7.24 5.53 -1.13
CA VAL A 73 5.99 4.98 -0.60
C VAL A 73 5.39 3.99 -1.60
N ASN A 74 5.49 2.72 -1.32
CA ASN A 74 4.85 1.65 -2.06
C ASN A 74 3.42 1.47 -1.57
N ASN A 75 2.49 2.16 -2.23
CA ASN A 75 1.06 2.12 -1.89
C ASN A 75 0.23 1.42 -2.97
N ALA A 76 0.69 1.35 -4.21
CA ALA A 76 -0.05 0.70 -5.29
C ALA A 76 -0.42 -0.74 -4.95
N GLY A 77 -1.68 -1.10 -5.22
CA GLY A 77 -2.20 -2.44 -4.95
C GLY A 77 -3.72 -2.48 -5.08
N PHE A 78 -4.26 -3.67 -5.10
CA PHE A 78 -5.70 -3.89 -5.13
C PHE A 78 -6.11 -5.09 -4.27
N GLY A 79 -7.40 -5.18 -3.96
CA GLY A 79 -7.99 -6.26 -3.19
C GLY A 79 -8.76 -7.25 -4.06
N ALA A 80 -8.99 -8.43 -3.53
CA ALA A 80 -9.93 -9.42 -4.05
C ALA A 80 -10.62 -10.11 -2.90
N GLY A 81 -11.84 -10.59 -3.14
CA GLY A 81 -12.63 -11.32 -2.14
C GLY A 81 -13.25 -12.56 -2.76
N SER A 82 -12.85 -13.75 -2.29
CA SER A 82 -13.36 -15.04 -2.78
C SER A 82 -13.06 -16.14 -1.77
N PRO A 83 -13.88 -17.20 -1.69
CA PRO A 83 -13.43 -18.44 -1.07
C PRO A 83 -12.13 -18.90 -1.75
N ILE A 84 -11.16 -19.40 -0.98
CA ILE A 84 -9.84 -19.75 -1.51
C ILE A 84 -9.94 -20.75 -2.66
N GLU A 85 -10.77 -21.80 -2.51
CA GLU A 85 -10.92 -22.85 -3.53
C GLU A 85 -11.57 -22.35 -4.82
N LEU A 86 -12.32 -21.23 -4.76
CA LEU A 86 -13.02 -20.64 -5.90
C LEU A 86 -12.26 -19.45 -6.51
N THR A 87 -11.14 -19.08 -5.93
CA THR A 87 -10.31 -17.99 -6.45
C THR A 87 -9.56 -18.46 -7.71
N PRO A 88 -9.79 -17.86 -8.89
CA PRO A 88 -9.07 -18.25 -10.08
C PRO A 88 -7.55 -18.01 -9.90
N MET A 89 -6.75 -18.94 -10.43
CA MET A 89 -5.29 -18.77 -10.38
C MET A 89 -4.79 -17.57 -11.18
N THR A 90 -5.55 -17.09 -12.17
CA THR A 90 -5.29 -15.82 -12.86
C THR A 90 -5.37 -14.64 -11.91
N THR A 91 -6.46 -14.50 -11.16
CA THR A 91 -6.66 -13.48 -10.13
C THR A 91 -5.59 -13.58 -9.03
N THR A 92 -5.25 -14.80 -8.61
CA THR A 92 -4.16 -15.03 -7.65
C THR A 92 -2.84 -14.48 -8.16
N ARG A 93 -2.47 -14.79 -9.42
CA ARG A 93 -1.23 -14.28 -10.02
C ARG A 93 -1.24 -12.77 -10.14
N GLU A 94 -2.33 -12.16 -10.61
CA GLU A 94 -2.47 -10.70 -10.73
C GLU A 94 -2.31 -9.98 -9.39
N LEU A 95 -2.87 -10.55 -8.30
CA LEU A 95 -2.70 -10.03 -6.95
C LEU A 95 -1.24 -10.05 -6.51
N PHE A 96 -0.56 -11.18 -6.67
CA PHE A 96 0.84 -11.29 -6.30
C PHE A 96 1.73 -10.45 -7.21
N GLU A 97 1.44 -10.40 -8.52
CA GLU A 97 2.20 -9.59 -9.46
C GLU A 97 2.18 -8.11 -9.07
N THR A 98 1.00 -7.58 -8.75
CA THR A 98 0.88 -6.18 -8.35
C THR A 98 1.31 -5.96 -6.89
N ASN A 99 0.67 -6.65 -5.93
CA ASN A 99 0.81 -6.33 -4.52
C ASN A 99 2.18 -6.74 -3.95
N THR A 100 2.77 -7.84 -4.47
CA THR A 100 3.99 -8.42 -3.94
C THR A 100 5.19 -8.13 -4.83
N PHE A 101 5.17 -8.61 -6.08
CA PHE A 101 6.32 -8.49 -6.98
C PHE A 101 6.54 -7.06 -7.43
N GLY A 102 5.48 -6.31 -7.74
CA GLY A 102 5.59 -4.89 -8.08
C GLY A 102 6.15 -4.06 -6.92
N THR A 103 5.70 -4.31 -5.68
CA THR A 103 6.27 -3.67 -4.49
C THR A 103 7.75 -4.02 -4.30
N LEU A 104 8.10 -5.30 -4.50
CA LEU A 104 9.49 -5.75 -4.43
C LEU A 104 10.35 -5.12 -5.51
N ALA A 105 9.88 -5.07 -6.77
CA ALA A 105 10.59 -4.49 -7.90
C ALA A 105 10.87 -2.99 -7.69
N MET A 106 9.87 -2.22 -7.24
CA MET A 106 10.06 -0.82 -6.86
C MET A 106 11.09 -0.68 -5.74
N THR A 107 11.00 -1.52 -4.72
CA THR A 107 11.97 -1.52 -3.61
C THR A 107 13.40 -1.78 -4.12
N GLN A 108 13.59 -2.81 -4.93
CA GLN A 108 14.89 -3.16 -5.52
C GLN A 108 15.46 -2.03 -6.40
N ALA A 109 14.60 -1.33 -7.14
CA ALA A 109 15.01 -0.24 -8.02
C ALA A 109 15.55 0.99 -7.26
N PHE A 110 15.04 1.24 -6.05
CA PHE A 110 15.42 2.42 -5.27
C PHE A 110 16.43 2.15 -4.14
N VAL A 111 16.56 0.92 -3.64
CA VAL A 111 17.52 0.56 -2.59
C VAL A 111 18.97 0.97 -2.92
N PRO A 112 19.50 0.80 -4.17
CA PRO A 112 20.87 1.18 -4.47
C PRO A 112 21.17 2.66 -4.18
N GLN A 113 20.30 3.59 -4.62
CA GLN A 113 20.52 5.01 -4.39
C GLN A 113 20.44 5.41 -2.90
N PHE A 114 19.57 4.76 -2.12
CA PHE A 114 19.50 5.01 -0.68
C PHE A 114 20.74 4.49 0.03
N ARG A 115 21.20 3.29 -0.31
CA ARG A 115 22.42 2.70 0.24
C ARG A 115 23.66 3.55 -0.08
N GLU A 116 23.82 3.99 -1.32
CA GLU A 116 24.96 4.82 -1.76
C GLU A 116 25.00 6.17 -1.03
N ARG A 117 23.85 6.76 -0.77
CA ARG A 117 23.73 8.02 -0.03
C ARG A 117 23.76 7.83 1.49
N SER A 118 23.71 6.60 1.99
CA SER A 118 23.55 6.26 3.41
C SER A 118 22.35 6.96 4.05
N ALA A 119 21.29 7.17 3.29
CA ALA A 119 20.08 7.87 3.72
C ALA A 119 18.89 7.50 2.84
N GLY A 120 17.73 7.33 3.44
CA GLY A 120 16.46 7.10 2.76
C GLY A 120 15.46 6.34 3.62
N VAL A 121 14.21 6.39 3.20
CA VAL A 121 13.12 5.66 3.86
C VAL A 121 12.25 4.96 2.82
N ILE A 122 11.95 3.69 3.07
CA ILE A 122 10.97 2.93 2.29
C ILE A 122 9.77 2.66 3.18
N VAL A 123 8.58 3.04 2.73
CA VAL A 123 7.32 2.78 3.42
C VAL A 123 6.46 1.87 2.55
N ASN A 124 6.20 0.67 3.00
CA ASN A 124 5.33 -0.29 2.33
C ASN A 124 3.94 -0.26 2.98
N VAL A 125 2.92 0.16 2.22
CA VAL A 125 1.52 0.15 2.66
C VAL A 125 0.94 -1.24 2.40
N THR A 126 0.70 -1.97 3.48
CA THR A 126 0.16 -3.33 3.41
C THR A 126 -1.30 -3.39 3.85
N SER A 127 -1.65 -4.08 4.90
CA SER A 127 -3.00 -4.12 5.45
C SER A 127 -3.05 -4.81 6.81
N SER A 128 -3.99 -4.40 7.66
CA SER A 128 -4.31 -5.06 8.92
C SER A 128 -4.89 -6.48 8.75
N VAL A 129 -5.34 -6.86 7.54
CA VAL A 129 -5.75 -8.25 7.24
C VAL A 129 -4.64 -9.27 7.46
N THR A 130 -3.38 -8.82 7.58
CA THR A 130 -2.23 -9.67 7.91
C THR A 130 -2.09 -9.94 9.41
N LEU A 131 -2.86 -9.26 10.24
CA LEU A 131 -2.85 -9.41 11.71
C LEU A 131 -3.88 -10.42 12.20
N LYS A 132 -4.89 -10.75 11.37
CA LYS A 132 -6.00 -11.61 11.76
C LYS A 132 -6.47 -12.45 10.56
N ALA A 133 -6.76 -13.72 10.81
CA ALA A 133 -7.37 -14.57 9.79
C ALA A 133 -8.80 -14.12 9.51
N LEU A 134 -9.09 -13.80 8.25
CA LEU A 134 -10.40 -13.35 7.78
C LEU A 134 -10.86 -14.22 6.60
N PRO A 135 -12.11 -14.67 6.59
CA PRO A 135 -12.65 -15.38 5.46
C PRO A 135 -12.76 -14.49 4.22
N LEU A 136 -12.80 -15.10 3.05
CA LEU A 136 -12.92 -14.50 1.71
C LEU A 136 -11.74 -13.64 1.24
N VAL A 137 -10.82 -13.22 2.10
CA VAL A 137 -9.67 -12.38 1.73
C VAL A 137 -8.32 -13.11 1.84
N GLY A 138 -8.33 -14.44 1.88
CA GLY A 138 -7.13 -15.24 2.15
C GLY A 138 -5.99 -15.01 1.15
N ILE A 139 -6.27 -14.96 -0.15
CA ILE A 139 -5.25 -14.72 -1.19
C ILE A 139 -4.73 -13.28 -1.12
N TYR A 140 -5.61 -12.31 -0.90
CA TYR A 140 -5.20 -10.92 -0.68
C TYR A 140 -4.30 -10.80 0.56
N SER A 141 -4.70 -11.41 1.68
CA SER A 141 -3.90 -11.43 2.92
C SER A 141 -2.53 -12.06 2.69
N ALA A 142 -2.45 -13.17 1.94
CA ALA A 142 -1.21 -13.82 1.59
C ALA A 142 -0.28 -12.91 0.79
N SER A 143 -0.82 -12.17 -0.21
CA SER A 143 -0.03 -11.22 -1.01
C SER A 143 0.56 -10.09 -0.14
N LYS A 144 -0.20 -9.56 0.81
CA LYS A 144 0.25 -8.51 1.74
C LYS A 144 1.18 -9.06 2.83
N ALA A 145 0.95 -10.29 3.30
CA ALA A 145 1.84 -10.96 4.24
C ALA A 145 3.24 -11.25 3.65
N ALA A 146 3.31 -11.57 2.36
CA ALA A 146 4.59 -11.70 1.65
C ALA A 146 5.37 -10.38 1.67
N VAL A 147 4.70 -9.23 1.49
CA VAL A 147 5.32 -7.90 1.62
C VAL A 147 5.83 -7.67 3.04
N ASN A 148 5.03 -8.02 4.07
CA ASN A 148 5.46 -7.89 5.46
C ASN A 148 6.73 -8.70 5.73
N ALA A 149 6.81 -9.93 5.21
CA ALA A 149 7.93 -10.83 5.42
C ALA A 149 9.23 -10.29 4.81
N PHE A 150 9.23 -9.95 3.51
CA PHE A 150 10.45 -9.42 2.89
C PHE A 150 10.83 -8.04 3.44
N THR A 151 9.86 -7.21 3.82
CA THR A 151 10.12 -5.90 4.43
C THR A 151 10.86 -6.04 5.77
N ALA A 152 10.46 -7.01 6.60
CA ALA A 152 11.14 -7.27 7.86
C ALA A 152 12.60 -7.74 7.65
N SER A 153 12.85 -8.60 6.66
CA SER A 153 14.20 -9.02 6.29
C SER A 153 15.03 -7.84 5.76
N LEU A 154 14.46 -7.08 4.81
CA LEU A 154 15.12 -5.94 4.22
C LEU A 154 15.49 -4.89 5.27
N ALA A 155 14.65 -4.65 6.27
CA ALA A 155 14.94 -3.69 7.33
C ALA A 155 16.25 -4.02 8.06
N THR A 156 16.54 -5.29 8.30
CA THR A 156 17.81 -5.72 8.92
C THR A 156 18.99 -5.69 7.95
N GLU A 157 18.75 -5.95 6.66
CA GLU A 157 19.80 -5.95 5.63
C GLU A 157 20.35 -4.56 5.35
N ILE A 158 19.48 -3.53 5.37
CA ILE A 158 19.87 -2.16 4.97
C ILE A 158 20.03 -1.19 6.13
N GLU A 159 19.71 -1.58 7.36
CA GLU A 159 19.97 -0.79 8.57
C GLU A 159 21.43 -0.32 8.69
N PRO A 160 22.46 -1.17 8.42
CA PRO A 160 23.87 -0.74 8.46
C PRO A 160 24.23 0.40 7.49
N PHE A 161 23.38 0.60 6.48
CA PHE A 161 23.55 1.68 5.50
C PHE A 161 22.76 2.95 5.85
N GLY A 162 22.18 3.04 7.05
CA GLY A 162 21.38 4.19 7.46
C GLY A 162 20.06 4.35 6.76
N VAL A 163 19.55 3.29 6.09
CA VAL A 163 18.28 3.28 5.39
C VAL A 163 17.20 2.65 6.26
N ARG A 164 16.06 3.30 6.37
CA ARG A 164 14.92 2.80 7.18
C ARG A 164 13.86 2.16 6.30
N VAL A 165 13.28 1.06 6.76
CA VAL A 165 12.11 0.45 6.11
C VAL A 165 10.98 0.32 7.11
N ARG A 166 9.76 0.66 6.70
CA ARG A 166 8.57 0.67 7.55
C ARG A 166 7.38 0.03 6.84
N LEU A 167 6.50 -0.55 7.64
CA LEU A 167 5.22 -1.10 7.22
C LEU A 167 4.10 -0.24 7.81
N VAL A 168 3.21 0.27 6.97
CA VAL A 168 1.94 0.86 7.39
C VAL A 168 0.84 -0.14 7.10
N LEU A 169 0.02 -0.44 8.10
CA LEU A 169 -1.02 -1.46 8.06
C LEU A 169 -2.40 -0.82 8.23
N PRO A 170 -3.02 -0.30 7.15
CA PRO A 170 -4.37 0.23 7.20
C PRO A 170 -5.40 -0.84 7.54
N GLY A 171 -6.44 -0.43 8.25
CA GLY A 171 -7.64 -1.22 8.49
C GLY A 171 -8.68 -1.08 7.37
N ARG A 172 -9.95 -1.27 7.73
CA ARG A 172 -11.09 -1.13 6.82
C ARG A 172 -11.37 0.35 6.56
N SER A 173 -11.31 0.76 5.30
CA SER A 173 -11.58 2.15 4.87
C SER A 173 -12.72 2.20 3.85
N PRO A 174 -13.97 2.34 4.32
CA PRO A 174 -15.15 2.35 3.45
C PRO A 174 -15.25 3.59 2.56
N GLU A 175 -14.60 4.69 2.93
CA GLU A 175 -14.60 5.93 2.16
C GLU A 175 -13.73 5.89 0.90
N THR A 176 -12.88 4.86 0.77
CA THR A 176 -12.00 4.73 -0.40
C THR A 176 -12.67 3.88 -1.50
N ARG A 177 -12.19 4.05 -2.73
CA ARG A 177 -12.62 3.20 -3.86
C ARG A 177 -12.01 1.80 -3.84
N PHE A 178 -11.31 1.42 -2.76
CA PHE A 178 -10.65 0.12 -2.66
C PHE A 178 -11.65 -1.04 -2.78
N GLY A 179 -12.79 -0.95 -2.07
CA GLY A 179 -13.86 -1.94 -2.16
C GLY A 179 -14.49 -2.04 -3.55
N ASP A 180 -14.70 -0.90 -4.21
CA ASP A 180 -15.23 -0.87 -5.58
C ASP A 180 -14.25 -1.50 -6.58
N ASN A 181 -12.97 -1.19 -6.46
CA ASN A 181 -11.92 -1.75 -7.30
C ASN A 181 -11.78 -3.28 -7.07
N ALA A 182 -11.99 -3.75 -5.84
CA ALA A 182 -11.94 -5.18 -5.50
C ALA A 182 -13.11 -5.98 -6.13
N ARG A 183 -14.25 -5.35 -6.42
CA ARG A 183 -15.44 -6.06 -6.97
C ARG A 183 -15.15 -6.80 -8.27
N ALA A 184 -14.31 -6.22 -9.13
CA ALA A 184 -13.93 -6.86 -10.39
C ALA A 184 -13.13 -8.16 -10.21
N HIS A 185 -12.60 -8.38 -9.01
CA HIS A 185 -11.74 -9.51 -8.64
C HIS A 185 -12.41 -10.40 -7.56
N MET A 186 -13.74 -10.30 -7.42
CA MET A 186 -14.53 -11.16 -6.53
C MET A 186 -15.10 -12.33 -7.32
N HIS A 187 -14.95 -13.55 -6.80
CA HIS A 187 -15.40 -14.76 -7.47
C HIS A 187 -16.09 -15.71 -6.47
N GLY A 188 -17.06 -16.47 -6.96
CA GLY A 188 -17.72 -17.53 -6.19
C GLY A 188 -18.52 -17.07 -4.98
N LEU A 189 -18.95 -15.79 -4.93
CA LEU A 189 -19.76 -15.25 -3.85
C LEU A 189 -21.23 -15.75 -3.94
N ASP A 190 -21.63 -16.26 -5.08
CA ASP A 190 -22.95 -16.86 -5.38
C ASP A 190 -22.97 -18.39 -5.17
N ASN A 191 -21.86 -19.00 -4.76
CA ASN A 191 -21.78 -20.44 -4.53
C ASN A 191 -22.52 -20.82 -3.24
N GLU A 192 -23.50 -21.71 -3.36
CA GLU A 192 -24.38 -22.15 -2.26
C GLU A 192 -23.60 -22.73 -1.07
N ALA A 193 -22.49 -23.43 -1.30
CA ALA A 193 -21.67 -23.99 -0.23
C ALA A 193 -21.02 -22.93 0.67
N TYR A 194 -20.87 -21.68 0.19
CA TYR A 194 -20.31 -20.57 0.92
C TYR A 194 -21.32 -19.50 1.34
N ALA A 195 -22.63 -19.72 1.09
CA ALA A 195 -23.67 -18.73 1.29
C ALA A 195 -23.69 -18.14 2.72
N GLU A 196 -23.53 -18.96 3.75
CA GLU A 196 -23.49 -18.50 5.15
C GLU A 196 -22.26 -17.64 5.43
N VAL A 197 -21.07 -18.07 4.97
CA VAL A 197 -19.82 -17.32 5.13
C VAL A 197 -19.89 -15.98 4.41
N VAL A 198 -20.37 -15.99 3.17
CA VAL A 198 -20.52 -14.77 2.36
C VAL A 198 -21.51 -13.80 3.01
N THR A 199 -22.66 -14.28 3.46
CA THR A 199 -23.68 -13.47 4.13
C THR A 199 -23.11 -12.82 5.39
N SER A 200 -22.42 -13.60 6.23
CA SER A 200 -21.79 -13.08 7.46
C SER A 200 -20.74 -12.03 7.17
N VAL A 201 -19.85 -12.26 6.19
CA VAL A 201 -18.79 -11.29 5.83
C VAL A 201 -19.40 -10.02 5.27
N LEU A 202 -20.39 -10.11 4.38
CA LEU A 202 -21.06 -8.95 3.80
C LEU A 202 -21.83 -8.14 4.85
N ALA A 203 -22.45 -8.81 5.83
CA ALA A 203 -23.10 -8.14 6.96
C ALA A 203 -22.08 -7.35 7.79
N ASN A 204 -20.94 -7.97 8.14
CA ASN A 204 -19.86 -7.30 8.87
C ASN A 204 -19.24 -6.14 8.08
N MET A 205 -19.15 -6.24 6.75
CA MET A 205 -18.65 -5.15 5.91
C MET A 205 -19.62 -3.96 5.83
N ARG A 206 -20.92 -4.20 5.98
CA ARG A 206 -21.96 -3.16 5.99
C ARG A 206 -22.18 -2.54 7.37
N ASP A 207 -21.68 -3.18 8.40
CA ASP A 207 -21.75 -2.64 9.76
C ASP A 207 -20.81 -1.44 9.89
N GLU A 208 -21.41 -0.24 9.97
CA GLU A 208 -20.71 1.02 10.13
C GLU A 208 -20.54 1.42 11.60
N SER A 209 -21.04 0.61 12.53
CA SER A 209 -20.98 0.93 13.97
C SER A 209 -19.60 0.71 14.61
N GLY A 210 -18.75 -0.08 13.96
CA GLY A 210 -17.40 -0.39 14.44
C GLY A 210 -16.35 0.64 14.00
N PRO A 211 -15.16 0.60 14.62
CA PRO A 211 -14.05 1.46 14.23
C PRO A 211 -13.61 1.19 12.79
N VAL A 212 -13.19 2.25 12.11
CA VAL A 212 -12.71 2.21 10.73
C VAL A 212 -11.35 2.91 10.61
N THR A 213 -10.75 2.81 9.45
CA THR A 213 -9.55 3.57 9.07
C THR A 213 -9.94 4.68 8.11
N HIS A 214 -9.64 5.93 8.45
CA HIS A 214 -9.75 7.07 7.55
C HIS A 214 -8.50 7.22 6.69
N SER A 215 -8.65 7.79 5.50
CA SER A 215 -7.49 8.06 4.64
C SER A 215 -6.47 8.99 5.31
N SER A 216 -6.92 9.91 6.16
CA SER A 216 -6.07 10.76 7.01
C SER A 216 -5.18 9.95 7.94
N ASP A 217 -5.71 8.90 8.59
CA ASP A 217 -4.94 8.05 9.51
C ASP A 217 -3.77 7.38 8.79
N VAL A 218 -4.03 6.96 7.53
CA VAL A 218 -2.99 6.34 6.70
C VAL A 218 -1.95 7.36 6.26
N ALA A 219 -2.38 8.56 5.86
CA ALA A 219 -1.46 9.63 5.48
C ALA A 219 -0.57 10.06 6.65
N GLU A 220 -1.13 10.18 7.86
CA GLU A 220 -0.38 10.47 9.08
C GLU A 220 0.60 9.35 9.46
N ALA A 221 0.17 8.09 9.36
CA ALA A 221 1.03 6.94 9.64
C ALA A 221 2.20 6.86 8.65
N VAL A 222 1.97 7.13 7.36
CA VAL A 222 3.03 7.20 6.33
C VAL A 222 3.97 8.36 6.61
N TRP A 223 3.46 9.53 6.97
CA TRP A 223 4.27 10.67 7.36
C TRP A 223 5.14 10.36 8.58
N PHE A 224 4.56 9.79 9.63
CA PHE A 224 5.31 9.36 10.81
C PHE A 224 6.41 8.34 10.46
N ALA A 225 6.09 7.35 9.63
CA ALA A 225 7.05 6.38 9.12
C ALA A 225 8.23 7.04 8.38
N ALA A 226 7.91 8.03 7.54
CA ALA A 226 8.88 8.70 6.70
C ALA A 226 9.79 9.67 7.48
N THR A 227 9.24 10.41 8.45
CA THR A 227 9.91 11.56 9.04
C THR A 227 10.46 11.31 10.44
N ASP A 228 9.86 10.40 11.21
CA ASP A 228 10.32 10.12 12.58
C ASP A 228 11.27 8.91 12.62
N PRO A 229 12.54 9.11 13.04
CA PRO A 229 13.49 8.02 13.17
C PRO A 229 13.08 6.96 14.21
N SER A 230 12.29 7.35 15.22
CA SER A 230 11.82 6.45 16.27
C SER A 230 10.62 5.60 15.88
N SER A 231 10.06 5.81 14.67
CA SER A 231 8.92 5.04 14.18
C SER A 231 9.22 3.54 14.19
N PRO A 232 8.29 2.69 14.69
CA PRO A 232 8.50 1.23 14.71
C PRO A 232 8.42 0.64 13.31
N LEU A 233 8.94 -0.58 13.14
CA LEU A 233 8.86 -1.30 11.86
C LEU A 233 7.41 -1.44 11.35
N ARG A 234 6.46 -1.72 12.23
CA ARG A 234 5.04 -1.93 11.92
C ARG A 234 4.19 -0.83 12.56
N ILE A 235 3.41 -0.14 11.75
CA ILE A 235 2.58 0.99 12.16
C ILE A 235 1.13 0.69 11.74
N PRO A 236 0.28 0.20 12.63
CA PRO A 236 -1.16 0.09 12.38
C PRO A 236 -1.73 1.49 12.15
N ALA A 237 -2.55 1.67 11.11
CA ALA A 237 -3.18 2.94 10.78
C ALA A 237 -4.70 2.81 10.84
N GLY A 238 -5.32 3.65 11.65
CA GLY A 238 -6.75 3.64 11.97
C GLY A 238 -7.09 2.86 13.24
N GLU A 239 -8.22 3.18 13.83
CA GLU A 239 -8.64 2.64 15.13
C GLU A 239 -8.81 1.11 15.12
N ASP A 240 -9.40 0.57 14.06
CA ASP A 240 -9.61 -0.87 13.88
C ASP A 240 -8.28 -1.63 13.72
N ALA A 241 -7.34 -1.09 12.95
CA ALA A 241 -6.02 -1.67 12.79
C ALA A 241 -5.22 -1.67 14.10
N VAL A 242 -5.29 -0.58 14.86
CA VAL A 242 -4.66 -0.46 16.18
C VAL A 242 -5.26 -1.45 17.18
N ALA A 243 -6.59 -1.62 17.16
CA ALA A 243 -7.26 -2.59 18.01
C ALA A 243 -6.81 -4.03 17.70
N TRP A 244 -6.72 -4.38 16.41
CA TRP A 244 -6.27 -5.72 16.00
C TRP A 244 -4.79 -5.98 16.32
N ALA A 245 -3.93 -4.98 16.17
CA ALA A 245 -2.52 -5.12 16.53
C ALA A 245 -2.27 -5.32 18.03
N LYS A 246 -3.19 -4.87 18.89
CA LYS A 246 -3.14 -5.08 20.35
C LYS A 246 -3.69 -6.43 20.79
N ALA A 247 -4.55 -7.04 19.96
CA ALA A 247 -5.22 -8.31 20.28
C ALA A 247 -4.43 -9.55 19.87
N GLY A 248 -3.43 -9.43 19.00
CA GLY A 248 -2.55 -10.51 18.51
C GLY A 248 -1.14 -10.36 19.02
#